data_b52880911e3830e84729d133caebdcfe
#
_entry.id   b52880911e3830e84729d133caebdcfe
#
_cell.length_a   1.000
_cell.length_b   1.000
_cell.length_c   1.000
_cell.angle_alpha   90.00
_cell.angle_beta   90.00
_cell.angle_gamma   90.00
#
_symmetry.space_group_name_H-M   'P 1'
#
loop_
_entity.id
_entity.type
_entity.pdbx_description
1 polymer ?
#
loop_
_entity_poly.entity_id
_entity_poly.type
_entity_poly.pdbx_seq_one_letter_code
_entity_poly.pdbx_strand_id
1 'polypeptide(L)'
;IVFGNPETTPGGKALPFYASHRISMRKSGKVTEAVKVTHGTEQKQSTKTTAYTIRATIEKSKLTRPFQDVYFRFDLHSGQVDDVQFLVDTAIDLGVIINTKGHTWEYEGHSAKGKAAIPAMVRGNDLTETLQEQVFASRRGDTRPAKKTGDAPKRRLRKSED
;
A
#
# COMPACT_ATOMS: atom_id res chain seq x y z
N ILE A 1 -31.55 -3.40 13.14
CA ILE A 1 -31.49 -3.80 11.71
C ILE A 1 -30.94 -5.20 11.68
N VAL A 2 -31.76 -6.18 11.28
CA VAL A 2 -31.41 -7.61 11.29
C VAL A 2 -30.61 -7.97 10.02
N PHE A 3 -30.75 -7.20 8.95
CA PHE A 3 -30.04 -7.39 7.68
C PHE A 3 -29.56 -6.06 7.13
N GLY A 4 -28.30 -6.03 6.61
CA GLY A 4 -27.66 -4.86 6.01
C GLY A 4 -26.53 -4.26 6.84
N ASN A 5 -25.92 -3.20 6.33
CA ASN A 5 -24.85 -2.49 7.05
C ASN A 5 -25.47 -1.68 8.21
N PRO A 6 -25.12 -1.96 9.47
CA PRO A 6 -25.66 -1.24 10.63
C PRO A 6 -25.12 0.20 10.74
N GLU A 7 -24.10 0.55 9.96
CA GLU A 7 -23.51 1.90 9.98
C GLU A 7 -24.40 2.87 9.22
N THR A 8 -24.94 3.85 9.91
CA THR A 8 -25.73 4.93 9.33
C THR A 8 -25.19 6.27 9.79
N THR A 9 -25.25 7.26 8.90
CA THR A 9 -24.86 8.63 9.23
C THR A 9 -25.93 9.30 10.08
N PRO A 10 -25.56 9.99 11.18
CA PRO A 10 -26.49 10.85 11.91
C PRO A 10 -27.05 11.92 10.96
N GLY A 11 -28.35 12.24 11.06
CA GLY A 11 -29.00 13.22 10.18
C GLY A 11 -29.77 12.63 9.00
N GLY A 12 -29.94 11.30 8.97
CA GLY A 12 -30.81 10.63 8.00
C GLY A 12 -30.20 10.50 6.59
N LYS A 13 -31.09 10.41 5.58
CA LYS A 13 -30.69 10.12 4.20
C LYS A 13 -30.18 11.34 3.40
N ALA A 14 -30.31 12.55 3.92
CA ALA A 14 -29.97 13.77 3.20
C ALA A 14 -28.46 13.84 2.85
N LEU A 15 -27.60 13.62 3.83
CA LEU A 15 -26.15 13.68 3.66
C LEU A 15 -25.63 12.66 2.62
N PRO A 16 -26.02 11.38 2.64
CA PRO A 16 -25.68 10.42 1.59
C PRO A 16 -26.17 10.82 0.19
N PHE A 17 -27.30 11.52 0.08
CA PHE A 17 -27.85 11.96 -1.20
C PHE A 17 -27.04 13.11 -1.81
N TYR A 18 -26.74 14.15 -1.02
CA TYR A 18 -26.08 15.36 -1.51
C TYR A 18 -24.58 15.18 -1.70
N ALA A 19 -23.91 14.33 -0.94
CA ALA A 19 -22.49 14.10 -1.06
C ALA A 19 -22.09 13.63 -2.48
N SER A 20 -21.11 14.27 -3.09
CA SER A 20 -20.53 13.85 -4.37
C SER A 20 -19.62 12.62 -4.19
N HIS A 21 -18.89 12.56 -3.09
CA HIS A 21 -18.11 11.42 -2.68
C HIS A 21 -18.43 11.03 -1.24
N ARG A 22 -18.43 9.74 -0.96
CA ARG A 22 -18.49 9.20 0.38
C ARG A 22 -17.35 8.18 0.52
N ILE A 23 -16.48 8.42 1.48
CA ILE A 23 -15.31 7.59 1.75
C ILE A 23 -15.45 7.05 3.17
N SER A 24 -15.42 5.73 3.30
CA SER A 24 -15.34 5.03 4.57
C SER A 24 -13.88 4.79 4.91
N MET A 25 -13.47 5.16 6.11
CA MET A 25 -12.10 4.96 6.58
C MET A 25 -12.10 4.01 7.77
N ARG A 26 -11.33 2.93 7.68
CA ARG A 26 -11.24 1.90 8.72
C ARG A 26 -9.80 1.49 8.98
N LYS A 27 -9.48 1.22 10.23
CA LYS A 27 -8.23 0.59 10.59
C LYS A 27 -8.23 -0.87 10.12
N SER A 28 -7.31 -1.19 9.22
CA SER A 28 -7.17 -2.53 8.62
C SER A 28 -6.06 -3.35 9.29
N GLY A 29 -5.01 -2.70 9.82
CA GLY A 29 -3.89 -3.38 10.44
C GLY A 29 -3.11 -2.50 11.41
N LYS A 30 -2.15 -3.13 12.09
CA LYS A 30 -1.17 -2.49 12.97
C LYS A 30 0.23 -2.78 12.46
N VAL A 31 1.09 -1.78 12.47
CA VAL A 31 2.53 -1.94 12.29
C VAL A 31 3.17 -1.87 13.66
N THR A 32 3.89 -2.91 14.04
CA THR A 32 4.52 -3.03 15.35
C THR A 32 6.02 -3.20 15.20
N GLU A 33 6.78 -2.54 16.06
CA GLU A 33 8.22 -2.70 16.17
C GLU A 33 8.56 -3.34 17.52
N ALA A 34 9.56 -4.22 17.48
CA ALA A 34 10.09 -4.83 18.69
C ALA A 34 10.99 -3.80 19.40
N VAL A 35 10.61 -3.42 20.60
CA VAL A 35 11.38 -2.50 21.45
C VAL A 35 11.96 -3.30 22.63
N LYS A 36 13.26 -3.16 22.85
CA LYS A 36 13.89 -3.71 24.05
C LYS A 36 13.63 -2.74 25.20
N VAL A 37 12.85 -3.16 26.16
CA VAL A 37 12.60 -2.39 27.39
C VAL A 37 13.46 -2.98 28.51
N THR A 38 14.36 -2.16 29.07
CA THR A 38 15.21 -2.56 30.20
C THR A 38 14.53 -2.13 31.48
N HIS A 39 14.13 -3.07 32.28
CA HIS A 39 13.68 -2.86 33.67
C HIS A 39 14.74 -3.41 34.63
N GLY A 40 15.58 -2.54 35.17
CA GLY A 40 16.72 -2.93 36.02
C GLY A 40 17.74 -3.77 35.23
N THR A 41 18.03 -5.00 35.68
CA THR A 41 18.93 -5.95 35.04
C THR A 41 18.25 -6.86 34.01
N GLU A 42 16.93 -6.86 33.92
CA GLU A 42 16.17 -7.70 32.98
C GLU A 42 15.83 -6.96 31.69
N GLN A 43 16.21 -7.55 30.54
CA GLN A 43 15.79 -7.09 29.23
C GLN A 43 14.55 -7.87 28.77
N LYS A 44 13.41 -7.18 28.65
CA LYS A 44 12.19 -7.77 28.07
C LYS A 44 11.96 -7.18 26.68
N GLN A 45 11.66 -8.05 25.71
CA GLN A 45 11.16 -7.62 24.42
C GLN A 45 9.69 -7.22 24.55
N SER A 46 9.39 -5.99 24.21
CA SER A 46 8.02 -5.47 24.11
C SER A 46 7.75 -5.04 22.66
N THR A 47 6.50 -5.16 22.24
CA THR A 47 6.09 -4.67 20.92
C THR A 47 5.35 -3.36 21.06
N LYS A 48 5.84 -2.32 20.40
CA LYS A 48 5.19 -1.02 20.32
C LYS A 48 4.52 -0.85 18.98
N THR A 49 3.26 -0.43 18.95
CA THR A 49 2.59 -0.05 17.71
C THR A 49 3.11 1.31 17.27
N THR A 50 3.70 1.38 16.07
CA THR A 50 4.28 2.61 15.49
C THR A 50 3.38 3.23 14.45
N ALA A 51 2.60 2.43 13.73
CA ALA A 51 1.68 2.92 12.72
C ALA A 51 0.42 2.05 12.61
N TYR A 52 -0.61 2.61 11.97
CA TYR A 52 -1.78 1.88 11.54
C TYR A 52 -1.86 1.83 10.02
N THR A 53 -2.27 0.68 9.49
CA THR A 53 -2.75 0.59 8.11
C THR A 53 -4.22 0.99 8.09
N ILE A 54 -4.54 2.01 7.33
CA ILE A 54 -5.90 2.51 7.13
C ILE A 54 -6.37 2.05 5.76
N ARG A 55 -7.58 1.49 5.71
CA ARG A 55 -8.29 1.23 4.47
C ARG A 55 -9.29 2.35 4.25
N ALA A 56 -9.19 3.02 3.11
CA ALA A 56 -10.18 3.98 2.62
C ALA A 56 -10.94 3.36 1.46
N THR A 57 -12.26 3.25 1.60
CA THR A 57 -13.17 2.68 0.59
C THR A 57 -14.06 3.77 0.04
N ILE A 58 -14.11 3.94 -1.27
CA ILE A 58 -15.04 4.85 -1.93
C ILE A 58 -16.40 4.17 -1.99
N GLU A 59 -17.28 4.46 -1.04
CA GLU A 59 -18.63 3.89 -0.98
C GLU A 59 -19.58 4.51 -2.01
N LYS A 60 -19.39 5.79 -2.31
CA LYS A 60 -20.17 6.54 -3.31
C LYS A 60 -19.25 7.51 -4.04
N SER A 61 -19.41 7.58 -5.35
CA SER A 61 -18.81 8.62 -6.18
C SER A 61 -19.73 8.96 -7.33
N LYS A 62 -19.86 10.27 -7.63
CA LYS A 62 -20.56 10.79 -8.81
C LYS A 62 -19.60 11.03 -9.99
N LEU A 63 -18.28 11.02 -9.76
CA LEU A 63 -17.27 11.38 -10.74
C LEU A 63 -16.37 10.21 -11.15
N THR A 64 -16.16 9.25 -10.26
CA THR A 64 -15.27 8.11 -10.48
C THR A 64 -15.98 6.79 -10.15
N ARG A 65 -15.33 5.68 -10.45
CA ARG A 65 -15.85 4.34 -10.08
C ARG A 65 -15.94 4.21 -8.56
N PRO A 66 -17.09 3.87 -8.00
CA PRO A 66 -17.22 3.54 -6.58
C PRO A 66 -16.61 2.16 -6.27
N PHE A 67 -16.56 1.80 -5.00
CA PHE A 67 -16.09 0.52 -4.47
C PHE A 67 -14.61 0.23 -4.75
N GLN A 68 -13.80 1.28 -4.77
CA GLN A 68 -12.34 1.16 -4.81
C GLN A 68 -11.76 1.31 -3.42
N ASP A 69 -10.77 0.47 -3.12
CA ASP A 69 -10.04 0.48 -1.86
C ASP A 69 -8.66 1.05 -2.07
N VAL A 70 -8.25 1.89 -1.14
CA VAL A 70 -6.88 2.39 -1.03
C VAL A 70 -6.38 2.11 0.37
N TYR A 71 -5.16 1.62 0.47
CA TYR A 71 -4.51 1.36 1.74
C TYR A 71 -3.34 2.30 1.90
N PHE A 72 -3.25 2.96 3.06
CA PHE A 72 -2.12 3.82 3.39
C PHE A 72 -1.72 3.64 4.86
N ARG A 73 -0.47 4.00 5.16
CA ARG A 73 0.06 3.92 6.51
C ARG A 73 -0.06 5.27 7.19
N PHE A 74 -0.60 5.27 8.41
CA PHE A 74 -0.67 6.42 9.29
C PHE A 74 0.32 6.22 10.44
N ASP A 75 1.35 7.05 10.50
CA ASP A 75 2.36 7.01 11.54
C ASP A 75 1.86 7.66 12.81
N LEU A 76 1.97 6.96 13.95
CA LEU A 76 1.46 7.43 15.24
C LEU A 76 2.41 8.41 15.93
N HIS A 77 3.67 8.46 15.52
CA HIS A 77 4.64 9.35 16.12
C HIS A 77 4.58 10.75 15.50
N SER A 78 4.57 10.81 14.18
CA SER A 78 4.47 12.07 13.43
C SER A 78 3.04 12.58 13.29
N GLY A 79 2.03 11.69 13.42
CA GLY A 79 0.64 12.02 13.15
C GLY A 79 0.35 12.23 11.66
N GLN A 80 1.21 11.73 10.77
CA GLN A 80 1.13 11.95 9.33
C GLN A 80 0.93 10.64 8.57
N VAL A 81 0.48 10.78 7.32
CA VAL A 81 0.45 9.68 6.36
C VAL A 81 1.86 9.46 5.82
N ASP A 82 2.30 8.21 5.74
CA ASP A 82 3.57 7.85 5.10
C ASP A 82 3.39 7.79 3.58
N ASP A 83 3.50 8.96 2.96
CA ASP A 83 3.29 9.14 1.51
C ASP A 83 4.31 8.36 0.69
N VAL A 84 5.57 8.29 1.14
CA VAL A 84 6.63 7.57 0.41
C VAL A 84 6.38 6.07 0.43
N GLN A 85 5.93 5.52 1.55
CA GLN A 85 5.58 4.10 1.62
C GLN A 85 4.43 3.77 0.67
N PHE A 86 3.39 4.61 0.65
CA PHE A 86 2.26 4.45 -0.26
C PHE A 86 2.67 4.57 -1.74
N LEU A 87 3.54 5.53 -2.04
CA LEU A 87 4.08 5.74 -3.39
C LEU A 87 4.88 4.52 -3.86
N VAL A 88 5.76 3.98 -3.00
CA VAL A 88 6.56 2.78 -3.26
C VAL A 88 5.66 1.56 -3.50
N ASP A 89 4.66 1.32 -2.65
CA ASP A 89 3.73 0.20 -2.82
C ASP A 89 2.99 0.29 -4.16
N THR A 90 2.53 1.49 -4.53
CA THR A 90 1.90 1.76 -5.82
C THR A 90 2.86 1.55 -6.99
N ALA A 91 4.10 2.01 -6.87
CA ALA A 91 5.12 1.86 -7.92
C ALA A 91 5.50 0.39 -8.17
N ILE A 92 5.51 -0.43 -7.13
CA ILE A 92 5.69 -1.88 -7.24
C ILE A 92 4.51 -2.53 -7.98
N ASP A 93 3.29 -2.17 -7.61
CA ASP A 93 2.09 -2.72 -8.25
C ASP A 93 1.99 -2.34 -9.73
N LEU A 94 2.44 -1.14 -10.10
CA LEU A 94 2.51 -0.67 -11.48
C LEU A 94 3.75 -1.18 -12.24
N GLY A 95 4.70 -1.85 -11.57
CA GLY A 95 5.93 -2.34 -12.18
C GLY A 95 6.96 -1.25 -12.51
N VAL A 96 6.86 -0.08 -11.89
CA VAL A 96 7.88 1.00 -11.99
C VAL A 96 9.12 0.60 -11.18
N ILE A 97 8.92 0.05 -9.99
CA ILE A 97 9.98 -0.57 -9.19
C ILE A 97 9.95 -2.07 -9.45
N ILE A 98 11.06 -2.63 -9.90
CA ILE A 98 11.15 -4.03 -10.32
C ILE A 98 11.94 -4.87 -9.32
N ASN A 99 11.50 -6.12 -9.15
CA ASN A 99 12.28 -7.14 -8.46
C ASN A 99 13.17 -7.87 -9.47
N THR A 100 14.48 -7.79 -9.31
CA THR A 100 15.44 -8.35 -10.26
C THR A 100 15.87 -9.75 -9.88
N LYS A 101 16.27 -10.00 -8.63
CA LYS A 101 16.69 -11.34 -8.17
C LYS A 101 16.35 -11.53 -6.68
N GLY A 102 15.50 -12.51 -6.39
CA GLY A 102 15.18 -12.88 -5.02
C GLY A 102 14.57 -11.73 -4.21
N HIS A 103 15.35 -11.17 -3.31
CA HIS A 103 14.93 -10.04 -2.46
C HIS A 103 15.47 -8.68 -2.89
N THR A 104 16.08 -8.58 -4.09
CA THR A 104 16.66 -7.32 -4.58
C THR A 104 15.65 -6.57 -5.44
N TRP A 105 15.43 -5.31 -5.10
CA TRP A 105 14.56 -4.38 -5.80
C TRP A 105 15.38 -3.26 -6.41
N GLU A 106 15.07 -2.88 -7.64
CA GLU A 106 15.81 -1.88 -8.39
C GLU A 106 14.90 -0.77 -8.90
N TYR A 107 15.42 0.46 -8.79
CA TYR A 107 14.78 1.66 -9.30
C TYR A 107 15.85 2.72 -9.65
N GLU A 108 15.83 3.25 -10.87
CA GLU A 108 16.74 4.30 -11.37
C GLU A 108 18.23 4.05 -11.04
N GLY A 109 18.69 2.80 -11.25
CA GLY A 109 20.09 2.41 -10.97
C GLY A 109 20.43 2.19 -9.49
N HIS A 110 19.48 2.41 -8.59
CA HIS A 110 19.61 2.14 -7.16
C HIS A 110 19.00 0.79 -6.80
N SER A 111 19.57 0.11 -5.82
CA SER A 111 19.09 -1.19 -5.38
C SER A 111 18.84 -1.23 -3.88
N ALA A 112 17.78 -1.97 -3.48
CA ALA A 112 17.45 -2.22 -2.08
C ALA A 112 17.25 -3.71 -1.83
N LYS A 113 17.77 -4.19 -0.70
CA LYS A 113 17.55 -5.57 -0.25
C LYS A 113 16.30 -5.65 0.62
N GLY A 114 15.27 -6.29 0.07
CA GLY A 114 13.97 -6.41 0.72
C GLY A 114 13.05 -5.22 0.49
N LYS A 115 11.74 -5.50 0.41
CA LYS A 115 10.70 -4.48 0.15
C LYS A 115 10.71 -3.35 1.21
N ALA A 116 11.01 -3.68 2.46
CA ALA A 116 11.04 -2.71 3.56
C ALA A 116 12.15 -1.65 3.45
N ALA A 117 13.23 -1.94 2.69
CA ALA A 117 14.35 -1.02 2.51
C ALA A 117 14.12 0.00 1.36
N ILE A 118 13.13 -0.22 0.50
CA ILE A 118 12.88 0.64 -0.66
C ILE A 118 12.52 2.08 -0.26
N PRO A 119 11.63 2.34 0.71
CA PRO A 119 11.30 3.72 1.10
C PRO A 119 12.51 4.50 1.60
N ALA A 120 13.43 3.83 2.33
CA ALA A 120 14.67 4.45 2.79
C ALA A 120 15.62 4.76 1.62
N MET A 121 15.70 3.87 0.63
CA MET A 121 16.46 4.09 -0.61
C MET A 121 15.91 5.29 -1.40
N VAL A 122 14.60 5.36 -1.58
CA VAL A 122 13.94 6.45 -2.32
C VAL A 122 14.18 7.80 -1.64
N ARG A 123 14.01 7.86 -0.30
CA ARG A 123 14.27 9.09 0.48
C ARG A 123 15.76 9.47 0.47
N GLY A 124 16.65 8.50 0.66
CA GLY A 124 18.09 8.74 0.77
C GLY A 124 18.74 9.21 -0.53
N ASN A 125 18.11 8.95 -1.68
CA ASN A 125 18.60 9.38 -3.00
C ASN A 125 17.75 10.50 -3.62
N ASP A 126 16.84 11.08 -2.86
CA ASP A 126 15.96 12.18 -3.27
C ASP A 126 15.10 11.87 -4.51
N LEU A 127 14.71 10.60 -4.65
CA LEU A 127 13.96 10.07 -5.80
C LEU A 127 12.45 10.16 -5.66
N THR A 128 11.94 10.83 -4.62
CA THR A 128 10.51 10.85 -4.29
C THR A 128 9.69 11.53 -5.39
N GLU A 129 10.12 12.69 -5.88
CA GLU A 129 9.43 13.44 -6.93
C GLU A 129 9.45 12.69 -8.26
N THR A 130 10.61 12.18 -8.65
CA THR A 130 10.77 11.38 -9.88
C THR A 130 9.87 10.13 -9.86
N LEU A 131 9.83 9.44 -8.73
CA LEU A 131 8.96 8.27 -8.56
C LEU A 131 7.49 8.65 -8.65
N GLN A 132 7.11 9.78 -8.07
CA GLN A 132 5.74 10.29 -8.12
C GLN A 132 5.30 10.60 -9.55
N GLU A 133 6.13 11.28 -10.33
CA GLU A 133 5.86 11.59 -11.74
C GLU A 133 5.69 10.31 -12.57
N GLN A 134 6.58 9.33 -12.40
CA GLN A 134 6.51 8.06 -13.13
C GLN A 134 5.27 7.24 -12.76
N VAL A 135 4.88 7.23 -11.49
CA VAL A 135 3.65 6.58 -11.02
C VAL A 135 2.41 7.24 -11.64
N PHE A 136 2.37 8.57 -11.68
CA PHE A 136 1.26 9.29 -12.31
C PHE A 136 1.22 9.09 -13.83
N ALA A 137 2.37 9.09 -14.52
CA ALA A 137 2.46 8.82 -15.95
C ALA A 137 1.98 7.39 -16.27
N SER A 138 2.40 6.40 -15.47
CA SER A 138 1.96 5.01 -15.64
C SER A 138 0.45 4.84 -15.41
N ARG A 139 -0.14 5.56 -14.47
CA ARG A 139 -1.59 5.54 -14.23
C ARG A 139 -2.39 6.18 -15.36
N ARG A 140 -1.86 7.20 -16.02
CA ARG A 140 -2.48 7.82 -17.21
C ARG A 140 -2.34 6.97 -18.46
N GLY A 141 -1.50 5.94 -18.44
CA GLY A 141 -1.22 5.10 -19.61
C GLY A 141 -0.15 5.67 -20.55
N ASP A 142 0.54 6.73 -20.14
CA ASP A 142 1.58 7.39 -20.94
C ASP A 142 2.88 6.56 -20.98
N THR A 143 3.08 5.69 -19.98
CA THR A 143 4.21 4.76 -19.93
C THR A 143 3.71 3.34 -19.73
N ARG A 144 4.14 2.40 -20.60
CA ARG A 144 3.92 0.98 -20.34
C ARG A 144 4.86 0.52 -19.24
N PRO A 145 4.37 -0.12 -18.16
CA PRO A 145 5.24 -0.71 -17.15
C PRO A 145 6.14 -1.77 -17.80
N ALA A 146 7.38 -1.86 -17.35
CA ALA A 146 8.30 -2.90 -17.78
C ALA A 146 7.65 -4.27 -17.57
N LYS A 147 7.61 -5.09 -18.62
CA LYS A 147 7.00 -6.41 -18.58
C LYS A 147 7.71 -7.25 -17.53
N LYS A 148 6.98 -7.79 -16.55
CA LYS A 148 7.50 -8.75 -15.56
C LYS A 148 8.16 -9.91 -16.31
N THR A 149 9.47 -9.94 -16.34
CA THR A 149 10.24 -11.11 -16.81
C THR A 149 10.19 -12.16 -15.71
N GLY A 150 9.25 -13.11 -15.82
CA GLY A 150 9.24 -14.24 -14.90
C GLY A 150 7.88 -14.79 -14.51
N ASP A 151 6.97 -14.94 -15.47
CA ASP A 151 5.87 -15.90 -15.29
C ASP A 151 5.45 -16.46 -16.64
N ALA A 152 6.29 -17.37 -17.16
CA ALA A 152 5.84 -18.29 -18.18
C ALA A 152 4.99 -19.37 -17.48
N PRO A 153 3.73 -19.60 -17.88
CA PRO A 153 2.93 -20.65 -17.29
C PRO A 153 3.61 -22.00 -17.54
N LYS A 154 3.99 -22.69 -16.50
CA LYS A 154 4.47 -24.07 -16.56
C LYS A 154 3.35 -24.93 -17.15
N ARG A 155 3.45 -25.19 -18.43
CA ARG A 155 2.61 -26.13 -19.18
C ARG A 155 2.80 -27.51 -18.54
N ARG A 156 1.85 -27.97 -17.73
CA ARG A 156 1.78 -29.35 -17.25
C ARG A 156 1.59 -30.25 -18.47
N LEU A 157 2.65 -30.93 -18.85
CA LEU A 157 2.56 -32.07 -19.77
C LEU A 157 1.70 -33.13 -19.06
N ARG A 158 0.53 -33.41 -19.64
CA ARG A 158 -0.24 -34.61 -19.32
C ARG A 158 0.61 -35.81 -19.77
N LYS A 159 1.02 -36.64 -18.83
CA LYS A 159 1.48 -37.99 -19.18
C LYS A 159 0.27 -38.74 -19.75
N SER A 160 0.38 -39.17 -21.00
CA SER A 160 -0.45 -40.21 -21.56
C SER A 160 0.00 -41.53 -20.93
N GLU A 161 -0.87 -42.15 -20.16
CA GLU A 161 -0.75 -43.56 -19.81
C GLU A 161 -1.32 -44.36 -20.96
N ASP A 162 -0.45 -45.16 -21.58
CA ASP A 162 -0.80 -46.36 -22.35
C ASP A 162 -0.66 -47.57 -21.41
#